data_a18bf619ecc1006e5cf85ab4874963d4
#
_entry.id   a18bf619ecc1006e5cf85ab4874963d4
#
_cell.length_a   1.000
_cell.length_b   1.000
_cell.length_c   1.000
_cell.angle_alpha   90.00
_cell.angle_beta   90.00
_cell.angle_gamma   90.00
#
_symmetry.space_group_name_H-M   'P 1'
#
loop_
_entity.id
_entity.type
_entity.pdbx_description
1 polymer ?
#
loop_
_entity_poly.entity_id
_entity_poly.type
_entity_poly.pdbx_seq_one_letter_code
_entity_poly.pdbx_strand_id
1 'polypeptide(L)'
;KPTERSRLVARWRSTVATSPMMGRSTKTFLLIELGSISTWIFFERGANSAVGLLGRPGGFLDNPKVRIPLPGFLKEAAKLAKFTGQQKRVDDLVTAMNRAAEAAVPEAKELLVNAVKAMSVDDARKIVTGGDNSVTQFFASKTRTSLAAKFLPIVTQATEKVALADKYNALAGKAASTGLVKKEDANIQQYVTGKALDGLYLMIGEEERKIRKDPIGTGSAILQKVFGALK
;
A
#
# COMPACT_ATOMS: atom_id res chain seq x y z
N LYS A 1 -16.06 8.76 -28.06
CA LYS A 1 -16.32 9.44 -26.78
C LYS A 1 -14.98 9.74 -26.14
N PRO A 2 -14.73 10.94 -25.59
CA PRO A 2 -13.47 11.28 -24.94
C PRO A 2 -13.27 10.34 -23.74
N THR A 3 -12.07 9.79 -23.61
CA THR A 3 -11.70 8.91 -22.51
C THR A 3 -11.73 9.67 -21.18
N GLU A 4 -11.95 8.98 -20.06
CA GLU A 4 -11.92 9.58 -18.71
C GLU A 4 -10.62 10.39 -18.47
N ARG A 5 -9.53 9.94 -19.09
CA ARG A 5 -8.23 10.60 -19.14
C ARG A 5 -8.28 11.99 -19.82
N SER A 6 -8.98 12.12 -20.95
CA SER A 6 -9.14 13.40 -21.66
C SER A 6 -10.04 14.37 -20.89
N ARG A 7 -11.03 13.87 -20.13
CA ARG A 7 -11.90 14.71 -19.28
C ARG A 7 -11.15 15.25 -18.06
N LEU A 8 -10.28 14.46 -17.43
CA LEU A 8 -9.46 14.90 -16.31
C LEU A 8 -8.46 15.96 -16.73
N VAL A 9 -7.80 15.78 -17.87
CA VAL A 9 -6.88 16.77 -18.46
C VAL A 9 -7.63 18.06 -18.81
N ALA A 10 -8.83 17.98 -19.38
CA ALA A 10 -9.66 19.14 -19.72
C ALA A 10 -10.15 19.89 -18.47
N ARG A 11 -10.61 19.18 -17.45
CA ARG A 11 -11.04 19.76 -16.17
C ARG A 11 -9.89 20.45 -15.44
N TRP A 12 -8.72 19.84 -15.47
CA TRP A 12 -7.51 20.41 -14.88
C TRP A 12 -7.05 21.68 -15.60
N ARG A 13 -7.07 21.69 -16.95
CA ARG A 13 -6.80 22.88 -17.75
C ARG A 13 -7.73 24.05 -17.44
N SER A 14 -9.01 23.79 -17.22
CA SER A 14 -9.97 24.85 -16.87
C SER A 14 -9.72 25.42 -15.47
N THR A 15 -9.31 24.58 -14.50
CA THR A 15 -9.01 25.02 -13.13
C THR A 15 -7.74 25.87 -13.07
N VAL A 16 -6.75 25.54 -13.89
CA VAL A 16 -5.47 26.26 -13.94
C VAL A 16 -5.58 27.59 -14.71
N ALA A 17 -6.41 27.62 -15.75
CA ALA A 17 -6.65 28.84 -16.54
C ALA A 17 -7.33 29.97 -15.75
N THR A 18 -8.00 29.66 -14.64
CA THR A 18 -8.70 30.62 -13.78
C THR A 18 -7.88 31.07 -12.55
N SER A 19 -6.65 30.56 -12.34
CA SER A 19 -5.80 30.97 -11.21
C SER A 19 -5.03 32.28 -11.49
N PRO A 20 -5.04 33.26 -10.57
CA PRO A 20 -4.42 34.58 -10.77
C PRO A 20 -2.90 34.60 -10.63
N MET A 21 -2.17 33.53 -11.00
CA MET A 21 -0.72 33.49 -11.00
C MET A 21 -0.09 33.85 -12.37
N MET A 22 -0.59 34.91 -12.98
CA MET A 22 -0.08 35.47 -14.26
C MET A 22 1.23 36.25 -14.05
N GLY A 23 2.30 35.62 -13.56
CA GLY A 23 3.58 36.32 -13.39
C GLY A 23 4.82 35.42 -13.38
N ARG A 24 4.65 34.09 -13.45
CA ARG A 24 5.78 33.16 -13.48
C ARG A 24 6.03 32.66 -14.89
N SER A 25 7.33 32.60 -15.26
CA SER A 25 7.82 32.16 -16.56
C SER A 25 7.06 30.94 -17.09
N THR A 26 6.63 30.98 -18.37
CA THR A 26 5.92 29.89 -19.08
C THR A 26 6.62 28.54 -18.94
N LYS A 27 7.96 28.54 -18.81
CA LYS A 27 8.75 27.31 -18.54
C LYS A 27 8.45 26.69 -17.18
N THR A 28 8.34 27.49 -16.12
CA THR A 28 8.01 27.00 -14.76
C THR A 28 6.60 26.46 -14.71
N PHE A 29 5.67 27.08 -15.43
CA PHE A 29 4.28 26.62 -15.52
C PHE A 29 4.17 25.30 -16.28
N LEU A 30 4.87 25.15 -17.42
CA LEU A 30 4.90 23.90 -18.19
C LEU A 30 5.56 22.75 -17.42
N LEU A 31 6.61 23.03 -16.65
CA LEU A 31 7.27 22.03 -15.79
C LEU A 31 6.38 21.55 -14.66
N ILE A 32 5.56 22.42 -14.07
CA ILE A 32 4.58 22.06 -13.04
C ILE A 32 3.44 21.24 -13.65
N GLU A 33 2.93 21.60 -14.83
CA GLU A 33 1.89 20.83 -15.53
C GLU A 33 2.38 19.44 -15.97
N LEU A 34 3.53 19.37 -16.62
CA LEU A 34 4.12 18.10 -17.02
C LEU A 34 4.50 17.24 -15.79
N GLY A 35 4.97 17.89 -14.72
CA GLY A 35 5.27 17.23 -13.45
C GLY A 35 4.03 16.58 -12.81
N SER A 36 2.90 17.28 -12.78
CA SER A 36 1.68 16.77 -12.18
C SER A 36 1.07 15.58 -12.96
N ILE A 37 1.02 15.65 -14.29
CA ILE A 37 0.52 14.56 -15.15
C ILE A 37 1.45 13.33 -15.05
N SER A 38 2.75 13.56 -15.06
CA SER A 38 3.74 12.48 -14.97
C SER A 38 3.71 11.82 -13.60
N THR A 39 3.59 12.60 -12.55
CA THR A 39 3.46 12.15 -11.18
C THR A 39 2.18 11.31 -11.01
N TRP A 40 1.08 11.71 -11.62
CA TRP A 40 -0.17 10.96 -11.60
C TRP A 40 -0.05 9.58 -12.27
N ILE A 41 0.54 9.50 -13.47
CA ILE A 41 0.78 8.24 -14.19
C ILE A 41 1.72 7.32 -13.40
N PHE A 42 2.71 7.90 -12.75
CA PHE A 42 3.66 7.22 -11.90
C PHE A 42 2.97 6.53 -10.72
N PHE A 43 2.10 7.25 -10.00
CA PHE A 43 1.39 6.71 -8.84
C PHE A 43 0.42 5.62 -9.20
N GLU A 44 -0.36 5.84 -10.26
CA GLU A 44 -1.34 4.85 -10.71
C GLU A 44 -0.66 3.54 -11.11
N ARG A 45 0.48 3.60 -11.79
CA ARG A 45 1.25 2.40 -12.18
C ARG A 45 1.84 1.68 -10.97
N GLY A 46 2.52 2.40 -10.09
CA GLY A 46 3.13 1.81 -8.90
C GLY A 46 2.09 1.17 -7.98
N ALA A 47 0.98 1.86 -7.70
CA ALA A 47 -0.10 1.35 -6.89
C ALA A 47 -0.78 0.13 -7.53
N ASN A 48 -1.10 0.19 -8.84
CA ASN A 48 -1.70 -0.93 -9.56
C ASN A 48 -0.77 -2.15 -9.65
N SER A 49 0.55 -1.93 -9.85
CA SER A 49 1.55 -3.01 -9.83
C SER A 49 1.61 -3.70 -8.48
N ALA A 50 1.69 -2.93 -7.39
CA ALA A 50 1.71 -3.48 -6.03
C ALA A 50 0.43 -4.26 -5.69
N VAL A 51 -0.75 -3.69 -5.99
CA VAL A 51 -2.04 -4.35 -5.77
C VAL A 51 -2.15 -5.62 -6.62
N GLY A 52 -1.78 -5.57 -7.90
CA GLY A 52 -1.81 -6.74 -8.81
C GLY A 52 -0.86 -7.85 -8.38
N LEU A 53 0.32 -7.51 -7.88
CA LEU A 53 1.29 -8.47 -7.38
C LEU A 53 0.81 -9.14 -6.08
N LEU A 54 0.31 -8.36 -5.14
CA LEU A 54 -0.05 -8.84 -3.80
C LEU A 54 -1.44 -9.49 -3.74
N GLY A 55 -2.38 -9.08 -4.60
CA GLY A 55 -3.75 -9.61 -4.63
C GLY A 55 -3.89 -10.96 -5.35
N ARG A 56 -2.82 -11.49 -5.96
CA ARG A 56 -2.83 -12.81 -6.57
C ARG A 56 -2.53 -13.91 -5.56
N PRO A 57 -2.93 -15.17 -5.81
CA PRO A 57 -2.49 -16.31 -5.01
C PRO A 57 -0.97 -16.37 -4.89
N GLY A 58 -0.44 -16.46 -3.68
CA GLY A 58 1.01 -16.43 -3.40
C GLY A 58 1.61 -15.03 -3.31
N GLY A 59 0.82 -13.97 -3.51
CA GLY A 59 1.31 -12.59 -3.43
C GLY A 59 1.89 -12.21 -2.07
N PHE A 60 1.34 -12.79 -0.98
CA PHE A 60 1.89 -12.72 0.37
C PHE A 60 2.55 -14.02 0.79
N LEU A 61 1.85 -15.16 0.64
CA LEU A 61 2.29 -16.44 1.19
C LEU A 61 3.66 -16.86 0.64
N ASP A 62 3.86 -16.70 -0.67
CA ASP A 62 5.06 -17.15 -1.38
C ASP A 62 6.07 -16.00 -1.62
N ASN A 63 5.78 -14.81 -1.10
CA ASN A 63 6.65 -13.65 -1.21
C ASN A 63 7.37 -13.38 0.12
N PRO A 64 8.68 -13.69 0.22
CA PRO A 64 9.42 -13.58 1.47
C PRO A 64 9.51 -12.15 2.03
N LYS A 65 9.30 -11.12 1.18
CA LYS A 65 9.37 -9.72 1.59
C LYS A 65 8.16 -9.26 2.40
N VAL A 66 7.00 -9.85 2.15
CA VAL A 66 5.71 -9.42 2.73
C VAL A 66 4.97 -10.54 3.43
N ARG A 67 5.46 -11.78 3.35
CA ARG A 67 4.85 -12.92 4.05
C ARG A 67 4.62 -12.59 5.50
N ILE A 68 3.38 -12.77 5.94
CA ILE A 68 2.95 -12.49 7.30
C ILE A 68 3.33 -13.69 8.18
N PRO A 69 4.29 -13.54 9.09
CA PRO A 69 4.67 -14.59 10.03
C PRO A 69 3.72 -14.62 11.22
N LEU A 70 3.83 -15.65 12.05
CA LEU A 70 3.24 -15.60 13.39
C LEU A 70 3.86 -14.46 14.21
N PRO A 71 3.05 -13.79 15.05
CA PRO A 71 3.57 -12.80 16.00
C PRO A 71 4.65 -13.37 16.92
N GLY A 72 5.56 -12.49 17.35
CA GLY A 72 6.75 -12.88 18.11
C GLY A 72 6.47 -13.71 19.36
N PHE A 73 5.41 -13.38 20.10
CA PHE A 73 5.03 -14.07 21.34
C PHE A 73 4.54 -15.51 21.13
N LEU A 74 4.13 -15.89 19.91
CA LEU A 74 3.74 -17.25 19.56
C LEU A 74 4.88 -18.10 18.99
N LYS A 75 6.07 -17.53 18.77
CA LYS A 75 7.18 -18.26 18.13
C LYS A 75 7.62 -19.48 18.97
N GLU A 76 7.67 -19.35 20.28
CA GLU A 76 8.04 -20.47 21.18
C GLU A 76 6.96 -21.55 21.20
N ALA A 77 5.69 -21.16 21.28
CA ALA A 77 4.58 -22.10 21.19
C ALA A 77 4.57 -22.84 19.83
N ALA A 78 4.89 -22.16 18.74
CA ALA A 78 5.00 -22.76 17.42
C ALA A 78 6.17 -23.76 17.32
N LYS A 79 7.29 -23.51 18.01
CA LYS A 79 8.39 -24.48 18.11
C LYS A 79 7.94 -25.76 18.83
N LEU A 80 7.24 -25.63 19.94
CA LEU A 80 6.70 -26.77 20.68
C LEU A 80 5.68 -27.56 19.85
N ALA A 81 4.92 -26.90 18.99
CA ALA A 81 3.94 -27.56 18.11
C ALA A 81 4.58 -28.59 17.17
N LYS A 82 5.85 -28.42 16.81
CA LYS A 82 6.61 -29.39 15.99
C LYS A 82 6.79 -30.72 16.73
N PHE A 83 7.07 -30.67 18.04
CA PHE A 83 7.30 -31.87 18.86
C PHE A 83 6.00 -32.57 19.28
N THR A 84 4.88 -31.83 19.26
CA THR A 84 3.57 -32.37 19.68
C THR A 84 2.67 -32.76 18.50
N GLY A 85 3.20 -32.79 17.26
CA GLY A 85 2.43 -33.12 16.06
C GLY A 85 1.38 -32.06 15.66
N GLN A 86 1.46 -30.84 16.22
CA GLN A 86 0.52 -29.75 15.97
C GLN A 86 1.00 -28.78 14.85
N GLN A 87 2.14 -29.09 14.21
CA GLN A 87 2.76 -28.21 13.20
C GLN A 87 1.77 -27.84 12.08
N LYS A 88 0.99 -28.80 11.61
CA LYS A 88 -0.02 -28.58 10.56
C LYS A 88 -1.00 -27.45 10.92
N ARG A 89 -1.44 -27.37 12.16
CA ARG A 89 -2.36 -26.30 12.61
C ARG A 89 -1.72 -24.92 12.57
N VAL A 90 -0.42 -24.84 12.87
CA VAL A 90 0.35 -23.61 12.80
C VAL A 90 0.50 -23.16 11.35
N ASP A 91 0.82 -24.11 10.46
CA ASP A 91 0.98 -23.84 9.03
C ASP A 91 -0.35 -23.44 8.38
N ASP A 92 -1.46 -24.06 8.75
CA ASP A 92 -2.80 -23.71 8.32
C ASP A 92 -3.15 -22.27 8.74
N LEU A 93 -2.81 -21.86 9.97
CA LEU A 93 -3.00 -20.49 10.44
C LEU A 93 -2.18 -19.48 9.64
N VAL A 94 -0.89 -19.75 9.46
CA VAL A 94 0.00 -18.85 8.65
C VAL A 94 -0.52 -18.74 7.23
N THR A 95 -0.97 -19.85 6.64
CA THR A 95 -1.56 -19.87 5.31
C THR A 95 -2.80 -19.00 5.25
N ALA A 96 -3.74 -19.19 6.19
CA ALA A 96 -4.99 -18.41 6.24
C ALA A 96 -4.74 -16.91 6.41
N MET A 97 -3.78 -16.52 7.27
CA MET A 97 -3.40 -15.12 7.46
C MET A 97 -2.92 -14.47 6.14
N ASN A 98 -2.06 -15.16 5.41
CA ASN A 98 -1.53 -14.64 4.15
C ASN A 98 -2.59 -14.63 3.04
N ARG A 99 -3.44 -15.66 2.94
CA ARG A 99 -4.56 -15.69 2.00
C ARG A 99 -5.61 -14.61 2.31
N ALA A 100 -5.84 -14.30 3.57
CA ALA A 100 -6.69 -13.19 3.97
C ALA A 100 -6.14 -11.84 3.50
N ALA A 101 -4.83 -11.63 3.62
CA ALA A 101 -4.16 -10.43 3.12
C ALA A 101 -4.27 -10.32 1.58
N GLU A 102 -4.03 -11.42 0.86
CA GLU A 102 -4.16 -11.50 -0.60
C GLU A 102 -5.59 -11.15 -1.06
N ALA A 103 -6.61 -11.63 -0.34
CA ALA A 103 -8.01 -11.33 -0.64
C ALA A 103 -8.40 -9.87 -0.35
N ALA A 104 -7.79 -9.24 0.65
CA ALA A 104 -8.10 -7.88 1.05
C ALA A 104 -7.45 -6.80 0.15
N VAL A 105 -6.23 -7.05 -0.34
CA VAL A 105 -5.44 -6.04 -1.09
C VAL A 105 -6.13 -5.48 -2.33
N PRO A 106 -6.91 -6.22 -3.13
CA PRO A 106 -7.63 -5.65 -4.28
C PRO A 106 -8.53 -4.46 -3.93
N GLU A 107 -9.09 -4.41 -2.71
CA GLU A 107 -9.90 -3.30 -2.22
C GLU A 107 -9.13 -1.98 -2.07
N ALA A 108 -7.79 -2.04 -2.07
CA ALA A 108 -6.95 -0.85 -2.00
C ALA A 108 -6.99 -0.04 -3.29
N LYS A 109 -7.26 -0.66 -4.45
CA LYS A 109 -7.12 -0.03 -5.76
C LYS A 109 -7.91 1.28 -5.85
N GLU A 110 -9.18 1.25 -5.49
CA GLU A 110 -10.06 2.42 -5.59
C GLU A 110 -9.59 3.57 -4.67
N LEU A 111 -9.26 3.27 -3.42
CA LEU A 111 -8.81 4.26 -2.45
C LEU A 111 -7.46 4.89 -2.84
N LEU A 112 -6.53 4.10 -3.36
CA LEU A 112 -5.25 4.61 -3.86
C LEU A 112 -5.45 5.51 -5.07
N VAL A 113 -6.29 5.12 -6.03
CA VAL A 113 -6.64 5.97 -7.19
C VAL A 113 -7.32 7.27 -6.75
N ASN A 114 -8.25 7.20 -5.80
CA ASN A 114 -8.94 8.39 -5.29
C ASN A 114 -7.98 9.32 -4.53
N ALA A 115 -7.01 8.78 -3.78
CA ALA A 115 -5.98 9.59 -3.13
C ALA A 115 -5.13 10.37 -4.16
N VAL A 116 -4.79 9.72 -5.29
CA VAL A 116 -4.08 10.39 -6.39
C VAL A 116 -4.95 11.47 -7.04
N LYS A 117 -6.24 11.20 -7.29
CA LYS A 117 -7.17 12.18 -7.86
C LYS A 117 -7.37 13.40 -6.96
N ALA A 118 -7.29 13.22 -5.64
CA ALA A 118 -7.42 14.29 -4.63
C ALA A 118 -6.10 14.98 -4.27
N MET A 119 -4.99 14.60 -4.92
CA MET A 119 -3.66 15.14 -4.64
C MET A 119 -3.57 16.63 -5.01
N SER A 120 -3.10 17.45 -4.07
CA SER A 120 -2.84 18.87 -4.30
C SER A 120 -1.52 19.09 -5.05
N VAL A 121 -1.33 20.29 -5.62
CA VAL A 121 -0.06 20.71 -6.24
C VAL A 121 1.09 20.66 -5.22
N ASP A 122 0.82 21.02 -3.97
CA ASP A 122 1.83 20.98 -2.90
C ASP A 122 2.18 19.54 -2.50
N ASP A 123 1.22 18.62 -2.47
CA ASP A 123 1.49 17.20 -2.28
C ASP A 123 2.40 16.67 -3.41
N ALA A 124 2.06 16.99 -4.67
CA ALA A 124 2.87 16.59 -5.83
C ALA A 124 4.29 17.14 -5.77
N ARG A 125 4.44 18.41 -5.37
CA ARG A 125 5.77 19.03 -5.18
C ARG A 125 6.59 18.32 -4.11
N LYS A 126 6.02 18.09 -2.92
CA LYS A 126 6.67 17.37 -1.82
C LYS A 126 7.14 15.98 -2.22
N ILE A 127 6.37 15.31 -3.06
CA ILE A 127 6.69 13.98 -3.54
C ILE A 127 7.83 14.02 -4.56
N VAL A 128 7.79 14.94 -5.53
CA VAL A 128 8.82 15.06 -6.57
C VAL A 128 10.17 15.48 -5.97
N THR A 129 10.17 16.42 -5.02
CA THR A 129 11.37 16.89 -4.33
C THR A 129 11.78 16.03 -3.13
N GLY A 130 10.92 15.08 -2.73
CA GLY A 130 11.16 14.20 -1.60
C GLY A 130 12.07 13.02 -1.92
N GLY A 131 12.46 12.27 -0.87
CA GLY A 131 13.29 11.08 -0.97
C GLY A 131 12.54 9.86 -1.52
N ASP A 132 13.23 8.71 -1.54
CA ASP A 132 12.81 7.46 -2.17
C ASP A 132 11.50 6.83 -1.66
N ASN A 133 10.96 7.34 -0.57
CA ASN A 133 9.71 6.85 0.05
C ASN A 133 8.61 7.92 0.12
N SER A 134 8.75 9.06 -0.57
CA SER A 134 7.79 10.17 -0.46
C SER A 134 6.40 9.82 -1.00
N VAL A 135 6.33 8.99 -2.04
CA VAL A 135 5.08 8.42 -2.58
C VAL A 135 4.42 7.50 -1.56
N THR A 136 5.20 6.60 -1.00
CA THR A 136 4.75 5.64 0.00
C THR A 136 4.19 6.35 1.23
N GLN A 137 4.88 7.39 1.71
CA GLN A 137 4.41 8.21 2.83
C GLN A 137 3.12 8.96 2.50
N PHE A 138 2.99 9.51 1.30
CA PHE A 138 1.77 10.15 0.84
C PHE A 138 0.60 9.16 0.88
N PHE A 139 0.73 7.99 0.25
CA PHE A 139 -0.34 6.99 0.27
C PHE A 139 -0.68 6.54 1.69
N ALA A 140 0.31 6.23 2.51
CA ALA A 140 0.10 5.79 3.88
C ALA A 140 -0.68 6.84 4.69
N SER A 141 -0.30 8.12 4.59
CA SER A 141 -0.96 9.20 5.31
C SER A 141 -2.42 9.43 4.88
N LYS A 142 -2.73 9.24 3.60
CA LYS A 142 -4.07 9.51 3.05
C LYS A 142 -5.01 8.31 3.11
N THR A 143 -4.48 7.08 3.13
CA THR A 143 -5.33 5.89 2.89
C THR A 143 -5.28 4.82 3.98
N ARG A 144 -4.29 4.84 4.89
CA ARG A 144 -4.09 3.74 5.87
C ARG A 144 -5.33 3.46 6.72
N THR A 145 -5.96 4.49 7.27
CA THR A 145 -7.15 4.34 8.13
C THR A 145 -8.34 3.78 7.35
N SER A 146 -8.61 4.34 6.17
CA SER A 146 -9.72 3.89 5.32
C SER A 146 -9.51 2.48 4.78
N LEU A 147 -8.26 2.13 4.44
CA LEU A 147 -7.91 0.78 4.02
C LEU A 147 -8.02 -0.23 5.16
N ALA A 148 -7.61 0.14 6.37
CA ALA A 148 -7.78 -0.72 7.53
C ALA A 148 -9.26 -1.08 7.76
N ALA A 149 -10.15 -0.09 7.64
CA ALA A 149 -11.60 -0.30 7.76
C ALA A 149 -12.16 -1.22 6.66
N LYS A 150 -11.63 -1.14 5.41
CA LYS A 150 -12.05 -2.03 4.31
C LYS A 150 -11.46 -3.43 4.41
N PHE A 151 -10.22 -3.57 4.85
CA PHE A 151 -9.53 -4.86 4.94
C PHE A 151 -10.05 -5.71 6.09
N LEU A 152 -10.35 -5.09 7.23
CA LEU A 152 -10.73 -5.80 8.46
C LEU A 152 -11.87 -6.81 8.27
N PRO A 153 -13.02 -6.47 7.63
CA PRO A 153 -14.11 -7.44 7.44
C PRO A 153 -13.71 -8.62 6.55
N ILE A 154 -12.89 -8.40 5.51
CA ILE A 154 -12.42 -9.45 4.62
C ILE A 154 -11.46 -10.39 5.35
N VAL A 155 -10.53 -9.82 6.10
CA VAL A 155 -9.59 -10.57 6.93
C VAL A 155 -10.33 -11.36 8.00
N THR A 156 -11.34 -10.77 8.63
CA THR A 156 -12.20 -11.44 9.63
C THR A 156 -12.87 -12.67 9.02
N GLN A 157 -13.58 -12.51 7.90
CA GLN A 157 -14.25 -13.62 7.24
C GLN A 157 -13.29 -14.76 6.82
N ALA A 158 -12.08 -14.40 6.37
CA ALA A 158 -11.08 -15.37 5.95
C ALA A 158 -10.45 -16.13 7.13
N THR A 159 -10.31 -15.49 8.29
CA THR A 159 -9.66 -16.08 9.47
C THR A 159 -10.63 -16.78 10.43
N GLU A 160 -11.91 -16.43 10.45
CA GLU A 160 -12.93 -17.07 11.31
C GLU A 160 -13.09 -18.59 11.07
N LYS A 161 -12.78 -19.04 9.86
CA LYS A 161 -12.86 -20.47 9.50
C LYS A 161 -11.72 -21.31 10.07
N VAL A 162 -10.74 -20.67 10.71
CA VAL A 162 -9.55 -21.36 11.24
C VAL A 162 -9.66 -21.49 12.74
N ALA A 163 -9.86 -22.72 13.21
CA ALA A 163 -10.05 -23.04 14.65
C ALA A 163 -8.94 -22.51 15.58
N LEU A 164 -7.75 -22.20 15.03
CA LEU A 164 -6.63 -21.65 15.79
C LEU A 164 -6.74 -20.13 16.01
N ALA A 165 -7.60 -19.43 15.24
CA ALA A 165 -7.78 -17.98 15.37
C ALA A 165 -8.38 -17.60 16.74
N ASP A 166 -9.34 -18.35 17.23
CA ASP A 166 -9.95 -18.12 18.55
C ASP A 166 -8.95 -18.35 19.69
N LYS A 167 -8.11 -19.38 19.57
CA LYS A 167 -7.03 -19.64 20.53
C LYS A 167 -5.98 -18.54 20.51
N TYR A 168 -5.67 -18.02 19.32
CA TYR A 168 -4.82 -16.85 19.19
C TYR A 168 -5.40 -15.66 19.96
N ASN A 169 -6.65 -15.30 19.67
CA ASN A 169 -7.30 -14.13 20.27
C ASN A 169 -7.38 -14.24 21.80
N ALA A 170 -7.65 -15.42 22.33
CA ALA A 170 -7.68 -15.66 23.76
C ALA A 170 -6.29 -15.48 24.43
N LEU A 171 -5.23 -15.98 23.81
CA LEU A 171 -3.86 -15.84 24.32
C LEU A 171 -3.33 -14.41 24.18
N ALA A 172 -3.54 -13.80 23.00
CA ALA A 172 -3.09 -12.45 22.72
C ALA A 172 -3.80 -11.40 23.56
N GLY A 173 -5.11 -11.59 23.83
CA GLY A 173 -5.87 -10.72 24.72
C GLY A 173 -5.33 -10.72 26.15
N LYS A 174 -4.98 -11.90 26.68
CA LYS A 174 -4.32 -12.02 28.00
C LYS A 174 -2.95 -11.36 28.01
N ALA A 175 -2.14 -11.56 26.98
CA ALA A 175 -0.82 -10.95 26.87
C ALA A 175 -0.88 -9.41 26.70
N ALA A 176 -1.92 -8.90 26.04
CA ALA A 176 -2.14 -7.46 25.91
C ALA A 176 -2.56 -6.80 27.22
N SER A 177 -3.34 -7.48 28.07
CA SER A 177 -3.73 -6.96 29.39
C SER A 177 -2.54 -6.80 30.34
N THR A 178 -1.45 -7.55 30.12
CA THR A 178 -0.20 -7.47 30.88
C THR A 178 0.86 -6.57 30.22
N GLY A 179 0.54 -5.92 29.10
CA GLY A 179 1.48 -5.06 28.37
C GLY A 179 2.54 -5.82 27.53
N LEU A 180 2.49 -7.14 27.48
CA LEU A 180 3.44 -7.97 26.72
C LEU A 180 3.22 -7.93 25.20
N VAL A 181 2.03 -7.54 24.78
CA VAL A 181 1.61 -7.46 23.37
C VAL A 181 0.93 -6.12 23.14
N LYS A 182 1.20 -5.49 22.00
CA LYS A 182 0.49 -4.28 21.60
C LYS A 182 -1.00 -4.56 21.40
N LYS A 183 -1.86 -3.60 21.73
CA LYS A 183 -3.32 -3.75 21.57
C LYS A 183 -3.74 -4.11 20.14
N GLU A 184 -3.05 -3.58 19.15
CA GLU A 184 -3.25 -3.86 17.72
C GLU A 184 -2.87 -5.30 17.33
N ASP A 185 -1.98 -5.95 18.09
CA ASP A 185 -1.58 -7.35 17.90
C ASP A 185 -2.37 -8.32 18.81
N ALA A 186 -3.26 -7.79 19.65
CA ALA A 186 -4.08 -8.59 20.57
C ALA A 186 -5.18 -9.40 19.88
N ASN A 187 -5.41 -9.13 18.60
CA ASN A 187 -6.42 -9.78 17.78
C ASN A 187 -5.81 -10.12 16.41
N ILE A 188 -5.99 -11.36 15.98
CA ILE A 188 -5.39 -11.85 14.73
C ILE A 188 -5.87 -11.06 13.51
N GLN A 189 -7.13 -10.64 13.49
CA GLN A 189 -7.71 -9.88 12.41
C GLN A 189 -7.06 -8.52 12.28
N GLN A 190 -6.82 -7.83 13.39
CA GLN A 190 -6.10 -6.55 13.43
C GLN A 190 -4.63 -6.72 13.07
N TYR A 191 -3.97 -7.75 13.59
CA TYR A 191 -2.59 -8.08 13.24
C TYR A 191 -2.41 -8.30 11.75
N VAL A 192 -3.24 -9.16 11.14
CA VAL A 192 -3.19 -9.45 9.70
C VAL A 192 -3.50 -8.20 8.88
N THR A 193 -4.52 -7.43 9.26
CA THR A 193 -4.87 -6.17 8.60
C THR A 193 -3.69 -5.19 8.61
N GLY A 194 -3.06 -5.01 9.76
CA GLY A 194 -1.88 -4.15 9.88
C GLY A 194 -0.72 -4.61 9.01
N LYS A 195 -0.43 -5.92 9.03
CA LYS A 195 0.64 -6.52 8.21
C LYS A 195 0.35 -6.48 6.70
N ALA A 196 -0.91 -6.66 6.31
CA ALA A 196 -1.32 -6.53 4.91
C ALA A 196 -1.08 -5.11 4.38
N LEU A 197 -1.40 -4.09 5.18
CA LEU A 197 -1.12 -2.69 4.85
C LEU A 197 0.37 -2.40 4.82
N ASP A 198 1.14 -2.89 5.79
CA ASP A 198 2.60 -2.74 5.80
C ASP A 198 3.23 -3.34 4.53
N GLY A 199 2.78 -4.55 4.14
CA GLY A 199 3.22 -5.21 2.91
C GLY A 199 2.83 -4.43 1.65
N LEU A 200 1.61 -3.89 1.59
CA LEU A 200 1.16 -3.06 0.47
C LEU A 200 2.04 -1.83 0.30
N TYR A 201 2.28 -1.07 1.37
CA TYR A 201 3.12 0.13 1.30
C TYR A 201 4.58 -0.19 1.04
N LEU A 202 5.09 -1.31 1.54
CA LEU A 202 6.45 -1.78 1.20
C LEU A 202 6.59 -2.00 -0.31
N MET A 203 5.63 -2.69 -0.94
CA MET A 203 5.67 -2.97 -2.37
C MET A 203 5.47 -1.70 -3.21
N ILE A 204 4.61 -0.77 -2.78
CA ILE A 204 4.52 0.56 -3.41
C ILE A 204 5.87 1.28 -3.35
N GLY A 205 6.57 1.24 -2.22
CA GLY A 205 7.90 1.84 -2.06
C GLY A 205 8.97 1.16 -2.92
N GLU A 206 8.88 -0.14 -3.15
CA GLU A 206 9.77 -0.83 -4.08
C GLU A 206 9.54 -0.39 -5.53
N GLU A 207 8.28 -0.28 -5.95
CA GLU A 207 7.94 0.23 -7.27
C GLU A 207 8.37 1.71 -7.42
N GLU A 208 8.18 2.53 -6.38
CA GLU A 208 8.67 3.90 -6.34
C GLU A 208 10.18 3.97 -6.61
N ARG A 209 10.97 3.19 -5.88
CA ARG A 209 12.44 3.15 -6.04
C ARG A 209 12.86 2.67 -7.43
N LYS A 210 12.19 1.65 -7.99
CA LYS A 210 12.47 1.18 -9.35
C LYS A 210 12.26 2.30 -10.38
N ILE A 211 11.12 2.99 -10.30
CA ILE A 211 10.78 4.04 -11.26
C ILE A 211 11.69 5.26 -11.09
N ARG A 212 12.08 5.64 -9.87
CA ARG A 212 13.05 6.72 -9.63
C ARG A 212 14.44 6.38 -10.18
N LYS A 213 14.85 5.12 -10.09
CA LYS A 213 16.15 4.65 -10.57
C LYS A 213 16.21 4.56 -12.09
N ASP A 214 15.13 4.08 -12.73
CA ASP A 214 15.03 3.95 -14.20
C ASP A 214 13.67 4.44 -14.70
N PRO A 215 13.50 5.77 -14.84
CA PRO A 215 12.25 6.36 -15.34
C PRO A 215 11.94 5.99 -16.80
N ILE A 216 12.97 5.67 -17.60
CA ILE A 216 12.83 5.34 -19.03
C ILE A 216 12.40 3.89 -19.20
N GLY A 217 13.09 2.96 -18.58
CA GLY A 217 12.79 1.52 -18.65
C GLY A 217 11.41 1.18 -18.11
N THR A 218 10.86 2.03 -17.24
CA THR A 218 9.47 1.93 -16.77
C THR A 218 8.43 2.55 -17.73
N GLY A 219 8.85 3.03 -18.91
CA GLY A 219 7.98 3.40 -20.02
C GLY A 219 7.41 4.84 -19.97
N SER A 220 8.08 5.77 -19.31
CA SER A 220 7.65 7.18 -19.28
C SER A 220 8.75 8.17 -19.65
N ALA A 221 8.83 8.49 -20.96
CA ALA A 221 9.69 9.58 -21.44
C ALA A 221 9.40 10.95 -20.80
N ILE A 222 8.20 11.11 -20.23
CA ILE A 222 7.78 12.33 -19.53
C ILE A 222 8.41 12.38 -18.14
N LEU A 223 8.53 11.24 -17.44
CA LEU A 223 9.19 11.16 -16.13
C LEU A 223 10.67 11.51 -16.23
N GLN A 224 11.33 11.14 -17.32
CA GLN A 224 12.72 11.50 -17.58
C GLN A 224 12.91 13.02 -17.60
N LYS A 225 12.01 13.75 -18.27
CA LYS A 225 12.09 15.24 -18.35
C LYS A 225 11.88 15.87 -16.97
N VAL A 226 10.98 15.32 -16.14
CA VAL A 226 10.69 15.84 -14.81
C VAL A 226 11.83 15.55 -13.84
N PHE A 227 12.31 14.32 -13.75
CA PHE A 227 13.41 13.96 -12.85
C PHE A 227 14.79 14.41 -13.36
N GLY A 228 14.97 14.53 -14.68
CA GLY A 228 16.20 15.08 -15.27
C GLY A 228 16.37 16.58 -15.07
N ALA A 229 15.28 17.33 -14.94
CA ALA A 229 15.30 18.78 -14.66
C ALA A 229 15.49 19.10 -13.16
N LEU A 230 15.50 18.10 -12.28
CA LEU A 230 15.72 18.23 -10.83
C LEU A 230 17.16 17.92 -10.40
N LYS A 231 18.01 17.48 -11.33
CA LYS A 231 19.47 17.37 -11.17
C LYS A 231 20.14 18.63 -11.68
#